data_4b68ada47c4735c97ebab0a946e7be8d
#
_entry.id   4b68ada47c4735c97ebab0a946e7be8d
#
_cell.length_a   1.000
_cell.length_b   1.000
_cell.length_c   1.000
_cell.angle_alpha   90.00
_cell.angle_beta   90.00
_cell.angle_gamma   90.00
#
_symmetry.space_group_name_H-M   'P 1'
#
loop_
_entity.id
_entity.type
_entity.pdbx_description
1 polymer ?
#
loop_
_entity_poly.entity_id
_entity_poly.type
_entity_poly.pdbx_seq_one_letter_code
_entity_poly.pdbx_strand_id
1 'polypeptide(L)'
;MNHLGYKTNLVFDSNHVVKGNVLILLSCEKIFKKLKLNDFNIVVHESKLPKGKGFSPMTWQVLEGKTRIPISLFEATKKVDSGRVYFQDFIKLDGFELIDEIREKQANKTKELILNFLKKINNLKVIQKRGEESFYRRRTSKDSMLDINKTIKEQFNLLRVVDNLRYPAYFKIGKNNYKIEITKMN
;
A
#
# COMPACT_ATOMS: atom_id res chain seq x y z
N MET A 1 -10.14 17.23 -1.91
CA MET A 1 -9.09 18.19 -2.28
C MET A 1 -9.65 19.46 -2.89
N ASN A 2 -10.60 19.43 -3.82
CA ASN A 2 -11.22 20.63 -4.39
C ASN A 2 -11.77 21.61 -3.34
N HIS A 3 -12.40 21.11 -2.27
CA HIS A 3 -12.89 21.93 -1.15
C HIS A 3 -11.76 22.59 -0.32
N LEU A 4 -10.51 22.20 -0.56
CA LEU A 4 -9.32 22.83 0.05
C LEU A 4 -8.61 23.79 -0.93
N GLY A 5 -9.27 24.17 -2.03
CA GLY A 5 -8.72 25.08 -3.04
C GLY A 5 -7.78 24.48 -4.07
N TYR A 6 -7.56 23.16 -4.07
CA TYR A 6 -6.75 22.50 -5.09
C TYR A 6 -7.59 22.10 -6.29
N LYS A 7 -7.21 22.54 -7.48
CA LYS A 7 -7.79 22.02 -8.73
C LYS A 7 -7.27 20.60 -8.98
N THR A 8 -8.16 19.60 -8.96
CA THR A 8 -7.78 18.19 -9.07
C THR A 8 -8.52 17.48 -10.18
N ASN A 9 -7.81 16.62 -10.91
CA ASN A 9 -8.35 15.69 -11.88
C ASN A 9 -8.02 14.27 -11.45
N LEU A 10 -8.99 13.36 -11.49
CA LEU A 10 -8.78 11.93 -11.30
C LEU A 10 -8.73 11.26 -12.67
N VAL A 11 -7.67 10.53 -12.93
CA VAL A 11 -7.48 9.76 -14.16
C VAL A 11 -7.15 8.31 -13.85
N PHE A 12 -7.68 7.39 -14.64
CA PHE A 12 -7.49 5.94 -14.47
C PHE A 12 -6.51 5.33 -15.48
N ASP A 13 -6.13 6.10 -16.50
CA ASP A 13 -5.15 5.71 -17.51
C ASP A 13 -4.00 6.72 -17.52
N SER A 14 -2.78 6.22 -17.48
CA SER A 14 -1.55 7.02 -17.56
C SER A 14 -1.45 7.87 -18.84
N ASN A 15 -2.14 7.49 -19.91
CA ASN A 15 -2.18 8.25 -21.15
C ASN A 15 -2.98 9.56 -21.04
N HIS A 16 -3.92 9.61 -20.11
CA HIS A 16 -4.75 10.79 -19.85
C HIS A 16 -4.09 11.76 -18.85
N VAL A 17 -2.90 11.44 -18.34
CA VAL A 17 -2.15 12.39 -17.52
C VAL A 17 -1.66 13.55 -18.37
N VAL A 18 -2.08 14.75 -17.99
CA VAL A 18 -1.70 16.01 -18.61
C VAL A 18 -0.64 16.73 -17.77
N LYS A 19 -0.03 17.77 -18.34
CA LYS A 19 0.91 18.62 -17.63
C LYS A 19 0.25 19.26 -16.40
N GLY A 20 0.96 19.24 -15.26
CA GLY A 20 0.48 19.81 -14.00
C GLY A 20 1.61 19.99 -12.99
N ASN A 21 1.26 20.47 -11.79
CA ASN A 21 2.25 20.67 -10.74
C ASN A 21 2.56 19.37 -10.00
N VAL A 22 1.54 18.63 -9.57
CA VAL A 22 1.71 17.42 -8.77
C VAL A 22 0.88 16.27 -9.36
N LEU A 23 1.54 15.18 -9.70
CA LEU A 23 0.92 13.91 -10.00
C LEU A 23 1.02 13.01 -8.76
N ILE A 24 -0.12 12.48 -8.31
CA ILE A 24 -0.18 11.52 -7.22
C ILE A 24 -0.51 10.15 -7.79
N LEU A 25 0.41 9.21 -7.71
CA LEU A 25 0.29 7.86 -8.21
C LEU A 25 -0.29 6.96 -7.10
N LEU A 26 -1.58 6.66 -7.18
CA LEU A 26 -2.30 5.84 -6.22
C LEU A 26 -2.46 4.41 -6.74
N SER A 27 -1.98 3.42 -5.98
CA SER A 27 -2.12 1.98 -6.31
C SER A 27 -1.69 1.62 -7.74
N CYS A 28 -0.68 2.31 -8.28
CA CYS A 28 -0.19 2.06 -9.62
C CYS A 28 0.67 0.80 -9.68
N GLU A 29 0.23 -0.20 -10.42
CA GLU A 29 0.99 -1.44 -10.65
C GLU A 29 2.09 -1.29 -11.72
N LYS A 30 1.99 -0.28 -12.57
CA LYS A 30 2.93 -0.01 -13.67
C LYS A 30 3.75 1.23 -13.39
N ILE A 31 5.01 1.21 -13.81
CA ILE A 31 5.88 2.39 -13.71
C ILE A 31 5.37 3.48 -14.64
N PHE A 32 5.08 4.66 -14.09
CA PHE A 32 4.76 5.84 -14.86
C PHE A 32 6.02 6.40 -15.52
N LYS A 33 6.02 6.48 -16.86
CA LYS A 33 7.23 6.84 -17.64
C LYS A 33 7.35 8.34 -17.93
N LYS A 34 6.23 9.08 -17.98
CA LYS A 34 6.18 10.48 -18.38
C LYS A 34 6.46 11.45 -17.22
N LEU A 35 7.51 11.18 -16.43
CA LEU A 35 7.83 11.93 -15.18
C LEU A 35 8.07 13.44 -15.40
N LYS A 36 8.42 13.86 -16.62
CA LYS A 36 8.65 15.28 -16.96
C LYS A 36 7.36 16.11 -17.14
N LEU A 37 6.18 15.48 -17.13
CA LEU A 37 4.91 16.18 -17.28
C LEU A 37 4.52 17.00 -16.05
N ASN A 38 5.04 16.67 -14.89
CA ASN A 38 4.68 17.32 -13.64
C ASN A 38 5.95 17.71 -12.87
N ASP A 39 5.84 18.73 -12.04
CA ASP A 39 6.95 19.20 -11.21
C ASP A 39 7.28 18.15 -10.11
N PHE A 40 6.23 17.52 -9.58
CA PHE A 40 6.33 16.43 -8.62
C PHE A 40 5.51 15.23 -9.06
N ASN A 41 6.10 14.04 -8.92
CA ASN A 41 5.42 12.77 -9.16
C ASN A 41 5.50 11.95 -7.87
N ILE A 42 4.43 11.89 -7.12
CA ILE A 42 4.42 11.39 -5.74
C ILE A 42 3.81 9.99 -5.67
N VAL A 43 4.48 9.12 -4.95
CA VAL A 43 4.02 7.77 -4.58
C VAL A 43 3.89 7.69 -3.08
N VAL A 44 2.88 6.97 -2.62
CA VAL A 44 2.76 6.54 -1.22
C VAL A 44 2.86 5.02 -1.18
N HIS A 45 3.72 4.50 -0.31
CA HIS A 45 4.06 3.08 -0.23
C HIS A 45 4.22 2.65 1.23
N GLU A 46 3.64 1.52 1.60
CA GLU A 46 3.53 1.08 2.99
C GLU A 46 4.81 0.37 3.45
N SER A 47 5.92 1.11 3.42
CA SER A 47 7.20 0.61 3.91
C SER A 47 8.10 1.72 4.42
N LYS A 48 9.12 1.36 5.21
CA LYS A 48 10.19 2.26 5.64
C LYS A 48 11.35 2.16 4.66
N LEU A 49 11.23 2.87 3.52
CA LEU A 49 12.27 2.84 2.48
C LEU A 49 13.68 3.13 3.06
N PRO A 50 14.70 2.35 2.63
CA PRO A 50 14.74 1.46 1.48
C PRO A 50 14.26 0.03 1.72
N LYS A 51 13.84 -0.35 2.92
CA LYS A 51 13.27 -1.68 3.21
C LYS A 51 11.82 -1.79 2.71
N GLY A 52 11.45 -2.98 2.26
CA GLY A 52 10.06 -3.33 1.90
C GLY A 52 9.58 -2.70 0.60
N LYS A 53 10.45 -2.53 -0.38
CA LYS A 53 10.07 -2.18 -1.76
C LYS A 53 9.22 -3.29 -2.40
N GLY A 54 8.59 -3.00 -3.54
CA GLY A 54 7.91 -3.98 -4.35
C GLY A 54 6.41 -4.06 -4.10
N PHE A 55 5.85 -5.25 -3.97
CA PHE A 55 4.39 -5.45 -4.06
C PHE A 55 3.73 -5.70 -2.71
N SER A 56 2.59 -5.02 -2.50
CA SER A 56 1.69 -5.23 -1.34
C SER A 56 2.40 -5.27 0.02
N PRO A 57 3.33 -4.34 0.33
CA PRO A 57 4.13 -4.40 1.54
C PRO A 57 3.31 -4.36 2.82
N MET A 58 2.17 -3.66 2.82
CA MET A 58 1.26 -3.66 3.97
C MET A 58 0.76 -5.08 4.27
N THR A 59 0.30 -5.80 3.25
CA THR A 59 -0.20 -7.17 3.43
C THR A 59 0.88 -8.11 3.98
N TRP A 60 2.09 -8.07 3.42
CA TRP A 60 3.21 -8.88 3.90
C TRP A 60 3.55 -8.58 5.36
N GLN A 61 3.56 -7.31 5.74
CA GLN A 61 3.85 -6.91 7.10
C GLN A 61 2.77 -7.34 8.10
N VAL A 62 1.49 -7.36 7.69
CA VAL A 62 0.41 -7.94 8.51
C VAL A 62 0.60 -9.45 8.64
N LEU A 63 0.96 -10.16 7.58
CA LEU A 63 1.29 -11.59 7.63
C LEU A 63 2.48 -11.88 8.57
N GLU A 64 3.46 -10.97 8.64
CA GLU A 64 4.58 -11.00 9.57
C GLU A 64 4.17 -10.66 11.03
N GLY A 65 2.90 -10.40 11.29
CA GLY A 65 2.37 -10.09 12.63
C GLY A 65 2.58 -8.63 13.08
N LYS A 66 2.97 -7.74 12.19
CA LYS A 66 3.17 -6.32 12.55
C LYS A 66 1.83 -5.60 12.71
N THR A 67 1.72 -4.80 13.75
CA THR A 67 0.59 -3.91 14.02
C THR A 67 0.92 -2.44 13.77
N ARG A 68 2.19 -2.13 13.55
CA ARG A 68 2.67 -0.80 13.22
C ARG A 68 3.38 -0.84 11.87
N ILE A 69 2.63 -0.48 10.82
CA ILE A 69 3.07 -0.56 9.43
C ILE A 69 3.65 0.78 9.00
N PRO A 70 4.96 0.88 8.68
CA PRO A 70 5.52 2.12 8.18
C PRO A 70 4.95 2.45 6.80
N ILE A 71 4.82 3.75 6.54
CA ILE A 71 4.34 4.30 5.27
C ILE A 71 5.22 5.48 4.87
N SER A 72 5.61 5.54 3.61
CA SER A 72 6.47 6.59 3.06
C SER A 72 5.79 7.29 1.90
N LEU A 73 5.90 8.61 1.85
CA LEU A 73 5.58 9.44 0.68
C LEU A 73 6.89 9.90 0.05
N PHE A 74 7.07 9.62 -1.23
CA PHE A 74 8.33 9.85 -1.93
C PHE A 74 8.14 10.19 -3.41
N GLU A 75 9.19 10.67 -4.07
CA GLU A 75 9.23 10.98 -5.49
C GLU A 75 9.32 9.72 -6.34
N ALA A 76 8.46 9.60 -7.35
CA ALA A 76 8.57 8.54 -8.35
C ALA A 76 9.81 8.73 -9.21
N THR A 77 10.50 7.65 -9.49
CA THR A 77 11.67 7.62 -10.39
C THR A 77 11.56 6.45 -11.37
N LYS A 78 12.50 6.35 -12.30
CA LYS A 78 12.59 5.19 -13.20
C LYS A 78 12.88 3.88 -12.46
N LYS A 79 13.55 3.93 -11.31
CA LYS A 79 13.79 2.78 -10.44
C LYS A 79 12.68 2.69 -9.40
N VAL A 80 12.07 1.51 -9.26
CA VAL A 80 10.96 1.26 -8.32
C VAL A 80 11.36 1.65 -6.90
N ASP A 81 10.49 2.37 -6.19
CA ASP A 81 10.58 2.75 -4.78
C ASP A 81 11.94 3.33 -4.35
N SER A 82 12.56 4.10 -5.26
CA SER A 82 13.93 4.57 -5.07
C SER A 82 14.10 6.08 -4.96
N GLY A 83 13.03 6.85 -5.18
CA GLY A 83 13.05 8.31 -5.15
C GLY A 83 13.30 8.92 -3.77
N ARG A 84 13.41 10.25 -3.72
CA ARG A 84 13.59 11.03 -2.50
C ARG A 84 12.37 10.87 -1.60
N VAL A 85 12.57 10.55 -0.34
CA VAL A 85 11.49 10.42 0.66
C VAL A 85 11.27 11.77 1.31
N TYR A 86 10.02 12.22 1.33
CA TYR A 86 9.62 13.49 1.94
C TYR A 86 8.93 13.32 3.29
N PHE A 87 8.12 12.27 3.42
CA PHE A 87 7.41 11.97 4.67
C PHE A 87 7.46 10.48 4.96
N GLN A 88 7.55 10.17 6.24
CA GLN A 88 7.39 8.82 6.78
C GLN A 88 6.52 8.88 8.03
N ASP A 89 5.63 7.91 8.18
CA ASP A 89 4.75 7.75 9.32
C ASP A 89 4.37 6.27 9.47
N PHE A 90 3.37 5.97 10.28
CA PHE A 90 2.90 4.63 10.53
C PHE A 90 1.38 4.53 10.44
N ILE A 91 0.89 3.45 9.85
CA ILE A 91 -0.47 2.97 10.00
C ILE A 91 -0.48 2.11 11.26
N LYS A 92 -1.35 2.44 12.21
CA LYS A 92 -1.52 1.67 13.45
C LYS A 92 -2.70 0.73 13.30
N LEU A 93 -2.46 -0.55 13.56
CA LEU A 93 -3.45 -1.61 13.57
C LEU A 93 -3.58 -2.17 14.99
N ASP A 94 -4.77 -2.64 15.34
CA ASP A 94 -5.05 -3.24 16.66
C ASP A 94 -4.84 -4.76 16.65
N GLY A 95 -4.67 -5.35 15.45
CA GLY A 95 -4.49 -6.78 15.28
C GLY A 95 -5.78 -7.54 14.98
N PHE A 96 -6.91 -6.85 14.95
CA PHE A 96 -8.24 -7.44 14.75
C PHE A 96 -8.97 -6.95 13.51
N GLU A 97 -8.42 -5.97 12.80
CA GLU A 97 -9.01 -5.44 11.57
C GLU A 97 -8.97 -6.48 10.46
N LEU A 98 -10.04 -6.55 9.67
CA LEU A 98 -10.08 -7.24 8.39
C LEU A 98 -9.62 -6.30 7.26
N ILE A 99 -9.48 -6.85 6.06
CA ILE A 99 -8.87 -6.16 4.90
C ILE A 99 -9.49 -4.79 4.61
N ASP A 100 -10.80 -4.64 4.73
CA ASP A 100 -11.46 -3.38 4.40
C ASP A 100 -11.15 -2.29 5.44
N GLU A 101 -11.12 -2.65 6.74
CA GLU A 101 -10.71 -1.73 7.81
C GLU A 101 -9.22 -1.36 7.70
N ILE A 102 -8.37 -2.34 7.31
CA ILE A 102 -6.95 -2.09 7.05
C ILE A 102 -6.78 -1.10 5.89
N ARG A 103 -7.54 -1.29 4.80
CA ARG A 103 -7.55 -0.38 3.64
C ARG A 103 -8.06 1.01 3.98
N GLU A 104 -9.06 1.11 4.83
CA GLU A 104 -9.57 2.40 5.30
C GLU A 104 -8.50 3.16 6.10
N LYS A 105 -7.84 2.50 7.07
CA LYS A 105 -6.71 3.08 7.82
C LYS A 105 -5.56 3.49 6.90
N GLN A 106 -5.24 2.68 5.88
CA GLN A 106 -4.27 2.99 4.83
C GLN A 106 -4.65 4.23 4.03
N ALA A 107 -5.89 4.30 3.54
CA ALA A 107 -6.39 5.42 2.75
C ALA A 107 -6.38 6.73 3.55
N ASN A 108 -6.78 6.69 4.81
CA ASN A 108 -6.76 7.84 5.70
C ASN A 108 -5.33 8.35 5.93
N LYS A 109 -4.37 7.46 6.19
CA LYS A 109 -2.96 7.85 6.37
C LYS A 109 -2.34 8.34 5.06
N THR A 110 -2.64 7.72 3.93
CA THR A 110 -2.22 8.19 2.60
C THR A 110 -2.72 9.61 2.33
N LYS A 111 -3.99 9.88 2.58
CA LYS A 111 -4.60 11.22 2.43
C LYS A 111 -3.91 12.26 3.33
N GLU A 112 -3.64 11.91 4.58
CA GLU A 112 -2.92 12.78 5.53
C GLU A 112 -1.52 13.15 5.01
N LEU A 113 -0.74 12.17 4.55
CA LEU A 113 0.61 12.40 4.03
C LEU A 113 0.58 13.28 2.78
N ILE A 114 -0.36 13.06 1.86
CA ILE A 114 -0.52 13.87 0.66
C ILE A 114 -0.86 15.33 1.03
N LEU A 115 -1.80 15.54 1.97
CA LEU A 115 -2.15 16.89 2.41
C LEU A 115 -0.97 17.60 3.09
N ASN A 116 -0.19 16.88 3.89
CA ASN A 116 1.03 17.41 4.51
C ASN A 116 2.09 17.77 3.47
N PHE A 117 2.24 16.94 2.41
CA PHE A 117 3.12 17.24 1.29
C PHE A 117 2.69 18.52 0.57
N LEU A 118 1.42 18.65 0.21
CA LEU A 118 0.90 19.83 -0.50
C LEU A 118 1.05 21.12 0.33
N LYS A 119 0.79 21.06 1.63
CA LYS A 119 0.99 22.21 2.53
C LYS A 119 2.45 22.67 2.64
N LYS A 120 3.39 21.75 2.49
CA LYS A 120 4.83 22.00 2.64
C LYS A 120 5.61 22.02 1.33
N ILE A 121 4.93 22.05 0.19
CA ILE A 121 5.54 21.86 -1.14
C ILE A 121 6.69 22.82 -1.43
N ASN A 122 6.61 24.05 -0.93
CA ASN A 122 7.65 25.09 -1.12
C ASN A 122 8.82 24.95 -0.11
N ASN A 123 8.73 24.04 0.87
CA ASN A 123 9.75 23.86 1.90
C ASN A 123 9.90 22.37 2.28
N LEU A 124 10.06 21.55 1.27
CA LEU A 124 10.22 20.10 1.45
C LEU A 124 11.62 19.77 1.96
N LYS A 125 11.66 18.92 2.98
CA LYS A 125 12.91 18.31 3.47
C LYS A 125 12.98 16.86 3.01
N VAL A 126 14.16 16.45 2.54
CA VAL A 126 14.41 15.06 2.13
C VAL A 126 14.84 14.27 3.35
N ILE A 127 14.16 13.16 3.60
CA ILE A 127 14.53 12.20 4.63
C ILE A 127 15.62 11.28 4.07
N GLN A 128 16.75 11.20 4.75
CA GLN A 128 17.82 10.30 4.36
C GLN A 128 17.42 8.84 4.60
N LYS A 129 17.42 8.04 3.54
CA LYS A 129 17.18 6.60 3.63
C LYS A 129 18.37 5.92 4.29
N ARG A 130 18.09 5.04 5.26
CA ARG A 130 19.12 4.27 5.99
C ARG A 130 18.78 2.79 5.99
N GLY A 131 19.81 1.95 5.97
CA GLY A 131 19.70 0.49 6.01
C GLY A 131 19.72 -0.15 4.61
N GLU A 132 19.66 -1.47 4.61
CA GLU A 132 19.69 -2.29 3.39
C GLU A 132 18.36 -2.30 2.68
N GLU A 133 18.39 -2.48 1.35
CA GLU A 133 17.20 -2.67 0.54
C GLU A 133 16.62 -4.06 0.77
N SER A 134 15.30 -4.15 0.86
CA SER A 134 14.58 -5.42 0.79
C SER A 134 13.34 -5.29 -0.08
N PHE A 135 12.86 -6.43 -0.62
CA PHE A 135 11.77 -6.45 -1.58
C PHE A 135 10.71 -7.47 -1.18
N TYR A 136 9.47 -7.07 -1.25
CA TYR A 136 8.33 -7.98 -1.19
C TYR A 136 7.94 -8.42 -2.60
N ARG A 137 7.80 -9.73 -2.79
CA ARG A 137 7.33 -10.29 -4.05
C ARG A 137 5.84 -10.02 -4.27
N ARG A 138 5.39 -10.12 -5.50
CA ARG A 138 3.95 -10.09 -5.81
C ARG A 138 3.26 -11.30 -5.17
N ARG A 139 2.11 -11.05 -4.54
CA ARG A 139 1.25 -12.11 -4.02
C ARG A 139 0.59 -12.88 -5.16
N THR A 140 0.34 -14.14 -4.89
CA THR A 140 -0.40 -15.06 -5.76
C THR A 140 -1.58 -15.65 -4.99
N SER A 141 -2.49 -16.37 -5.66
CA SER A 141 -3.57 -17.09 -4.99
C SER A 141 -3.07 -18.09 -3.95
N LYS A 142 -1.89 -18.68 -4.16
CA LYS A 142 -1.27 -19.62 -3.20
C LYS A 142 -0.99 -18.98 -1.83
N ASP A 143 -0.78 -17.68 -1.80
CA ASP A 143 -0.54 -16.91 -0.55
C ASP A 143 -1.81 -16.67 0.27
N SER A 144 -2.96 -17.15 -0.21
CA SER A 144 -4.24 -17.13 0.51
C SER A 144 -4.69 -18.54 0.93
N MET A 145 -3.83 -19.56 0.77
CA MET A 145 -4.14 -20.92 1.16
C MET A 145 -3.94 -21.13 2.66
N LEU A 146 -4.99 -21.62 3.32
CA LEU A 146 -4.96 -22.03 4.72
C LEU A 146 -4.42 -23.46 4.86
N ASP A 147 -3.70 -23.71 5.92
CA ASP A 147 -3.24 -25.03 6.33
C ASP A 147 -4.31 -25.66 7.25
N ILE A 148 -4.92 -26.77 6.82
CA ILE A 148 -5.98 -27.46 7.56
C ILE A 148 -5.50 -28.06 8.91
N ASN A 149 -4.18 -28.21 9.09
CA ASN A 149 -3.58 -28.72 10.33
C ASN A 149 -3.27 -27.61 11.34
N LYS A 150 -3.49 -26.34 10.98
CA LYS A 150 -3.30 -25.19 11.86
C LYS A 150 -4.62 -24.65 12.39
N THR A 151 -4.56 -24.09 13.58
CA THR A 151 -5.71 -23.41 14.17
C THR A 151 -6.06 -22.11 13.43
N ILE A 152 -7.32 -21.67 13.56
CA ILE A 152 -7.75 -20.33 13.07
C ILE A 152 -6.87 -19.22 13.66
N LYS A 153 -6.52 -19.32 14.95
CA LYS A 153 -5.69 -18.32 15.65
C LYS A 153 -4.30 -18.19 15.04
N GLU A 154 -3.64 -19.29 14.70
CA GLU A 154 -2.31 -19.29 14.07
C GLU A 154 -2.33 -18.67 12.68
N GLN A 155 -3.46 -18.72 11.98
CA GLN A 155 -3.64 -18.23 10.62
C GLN A 155 -4.45 -16.94 10.55
N PHE A 156 -4.76 -16.32 11.68
CA PHE A 156 -5.64 -15.16 11.72
C PHE A 156 -5.09 -13.98 10.93
N ASN A 157 -3.77 -13.77 10.92
CA ASN A 157 -3.16 -12.73 10.09
C ASN A 157 -3.37 -12.97 8.59
N LEU A 158 -3.46 -14.23 8.14
CA LEU A 158 -3.83 -14.53 6.76
C LEU A 158 -5.31 -14.18 6.49
N LEU A 159 -6.21 -14.57 7.39
CA LEU A 159 -7.64 -14.27 7.28
C LEU A 159 -7.91 -12.75 7.28
N ARG A 160 -7.11 -11.98 8.02
CA ARG A 160 -7.25 -10.51 8.06
C ARG A 160 -6.92 -9.82 6.75
N VAL A 161 -6.06 -10.39 5.90
CA VAL A 161 -5.55 -9.76 4.67
C VAL A 161 -6.09 -10.38 3.39
N VAL A 162 -6.98 -11.36 3.48
CA VAL A 162 -7.66 -11.91 2.31
C VAL A 162 -8.78 -10.98 1.88
N ASP A 163 -8.97 -10.90 0.58
CA ASP A 163 -10.07 -10.18 -0.05
C ASP A 163 -11.08 -11.24 -0.52
N ASN A 164 -12.27 -11.24 0.07
CA ASN A 164 -13.30 -12.26 -0.20
C ASN A 164 -13.68 -12.35 -1.69
N LEU A 165 -13.46 -11.28 -2.47
CA LEU A 165 -13.77 -11.23 -3.90
C LEU A 165 -12.55 -11.53 -4.78
N ARG A 166 -11.42 -10.86 -4.53
CA ARG A 166 -10.23 -10.90 -5.42
C ARG A 166 -9.23 -11.99 -5.06
N TYR A 167 -8.98 -12.17 -3.76
CA TYR A 167 -7.99 -13.11 -3.22
C TYR A 167 -8.53 -13.77 -1.96
N PRO A 168 -9.62 -14.59 -2.08
CA PRO A 168 -10.25 -15.23 -0.94
C PRO A 168 -9.33 -16.23 -0.27
N ALA A 169 -9.55 -16.45 1.03
CA ALA A 169 -8.96 -17.57 1.71
C ALA A 169 -9.53 -18.89 1.15
N TYR A 170 -8.70 -19.91 1.09
CA TYR A 170 -9.14 -21.25 0.69
C TYR A 170 -8.26 -22.31 1.35
N PHE A 171 -8.77 -23.53 1.39
CA PHE A 171 -8.02 -24.70 1.82
C PHE A 171 -8.29 -25.87 0.86
N LYS A 172 -7.51 -26.93 1.00
CA LYS A 172 -7.61 -28.15 0.17
C LYS A 172 -7.96 -29.35 1.01
N ILE A 173 -8.87 -30.18 0.51
CA ILE A 173 -9.10 -31.54 1.00
C ILE A 173 -9.07 -32.46 -0.21
N GLY A 174 -8.14 -33.39 -0.23
CA GLY A 174 -7.88 -34.21 -1.38
C GLY A 174 -7.54 -33.36 -2.61
N LYS A 175 -8.32 -33.52 -3.70
CA LYS A 175 -8.15 -32.75 -4.94
C LYS A 175 -8.97 -31.45 -5.00
N ASN A 176 -9.83 -31.22 -3.99
CA ASN A 176 -10.80 -30.13 -4.02
C ASN A 176 -10.29 -28.89 -3.26
N ASN A 177 -10.59 -27.70 -3.79
CA ASN A 177 -10.37 -26.42 -3.12
C ASN A 177 -11.70 -25.90 -2.56
N TYR A 178 -11.67 -25.42 -1.34
CA TYR A 178 -12.83 -24.86 -0.65
C TYR A 178 -12.53 -23.41 -0.29
N LYS A 179 -13.38 -22.47 -0.73
CA LYS A 179 -13.30 -21.04 -0.41
C LYS A 179 -13.85 -20.78 1.00
N ILE A 180 -13.19 -19.90 1.73
CA ILE A 180 -13.70 -19.33 2.98
C ILE A 180 -13.86 -17.83 2.80
N GLU A 181 -14.97 -17.31 3.27
CA GLU A 181 -15.23 -15.89 3.42
C GLU A 181 -15.21 -15.52 4.90
N ILE A 182 -14.55 -14.42 5.22
CA ILE A 182 -14.48 -13.92 6.59
C ILE A 182 -15.13 -12.54 6.67
N THR A 183 -16.02 -12.37 7.64
CA THR A 183 -16.67 -11.11 7.98
C THR A 183 -16.71 -10.94 9.49
N LYS A 184 -16.67 -9.71 9.98
CA LYS A 184 -16.97 -9.46 11.41
C LYS A 184 -18.49 -9.54 11.64
N MET A 185 -18.84 -10.15 12.74
CA MET A 185 -20.19 -10.01 13.32
C MET A 185 -20.18 -8.77 14.21
N ASN A 186 -21.27 -8.01 14.15
CA ASN A 186 -21.52 -6.86 15.03
C ASN A 186 -21.96 -7.34 16.41
#